data_2733164041e1f34e61ca71774326989d
#
_entry.id   2733164041e1f34e61ca71774326989d
#
_cell.length_a   1.000
_cell.length_b   1.000
_cell.length_c   1.000
_cell.angle_alpha   90.00
_cell.angle_beta   90.00
_cell.angle_gamma   90.00
#
_symmetry.space_group_name_H-M   'P 1'
#
loop_
_entity.id
_entity.type
_entity.pdbx_description
1 polymer ?
#
loop_
_entity_poly.entity_id
_entity_poly.type
_entity_poly.pdbx_seq_one_letter_code
_entity_poly.pdbx_strand_id
1 'polypeptide(L)'
;MEKRYGILILSTFACAACFLLSDCAGPAAEQSSVQPPYDGQTQDADVFIDMPNLRQYGGYTCGTTCVQMVMNWLDPYQADWNLTAYEEELGTNEEAGTPPGSIVSFFEENSVTVTAKENRTTPELASALYQGHPVLLCIQAWAAAEDGYNTQNSDDADTYLAEGHWVICVGYQKKELGYVFYFNDPACVGYCMMSEQDLNNRWIDMDTEGNVYDHYGIEITADGTSYNPDGVFYLE
;
A
#
# COMPACT_ATOMS: atom_id res chain seq x y z
N MET A 1 -20.91 61.44 -53.99
CA MET A 1 -21.17 60.18 -53.29
C MET A 1 -20.36 59.09 -53.98
N GLU A 2 -19.11 58.94 -53.60
CA GLU A 2 -18.25 57.88 -54.14
C GLU A 2 -17.92 56.84 -52.99
N LYS A 3 -18.25 55.62 -53.24
CA LYS A 3 -17.89 54.53 -52.38
C LYS A 3 -16.50 54.01 -52.77
N ARG A 4 -15.52 54.20 -51.92
CA ARG A 4 -14.20 53.57 -52.05
C ARG A 4 -14.20 52.25 -51.32
N TYR A 5 -14.00 51.15 -52.04
CA TYR A 5 -13.74 49.83 -51.52
C TYR A 5 -12.24 49.72 -51.20
N GLY A 6 -11.92 49.60 -49.94
CA GLY A 6 -10.56 49.28 -49.50
C GLY A 6 -10.38 47.76 -49.50
N ILE A 7 -9.38 47.31 -50.23
CA ILE A 7 -8.97 45.87 -50.22
C ILE A 7 -8.16 45.60 -48.94
N LEU A 8 -8.66 44.75 -48.10
CA LEU A 8 -7.95 44.27 -46.91
C LEU A 8 -7.15 43.06 -47.31
N ILE A 9 -5.83 43.16 -47.27
CA ILE A 9 -4.91 42.07 -47.50
C ILE A 9 -4.85 41.29 -46.19
N LEU A 10 -5.39 40.06 -46.19
CA LEU A 10 -5.22 39.10 -45.09
C LEU A 10 -3.81 38.50 -45.17
N SER A 11 -2.95 38.91 -44.28
CA SER A 11 -1.71 38.21 -44.00
C SER A 11 -2.02 37.03 -43.08
N THR A 12 -1.96 35.82 -43.61
CA THR A 12 -2.04 34.60 -42.86
C THR A 12 -0.76 34.43 -42.03
N PHE A 13 -0.81 34.81 -40.76
CA PHE A 13 0.18 34.33 -39.78
C PHE A 13 -0.20 32.90 -39.38
N ALA A 14 0.56 31.96 -39.92
CA ALA A 14 0.54 30.60 -39.41
C ALA A 14 1.20 30.60 -38.02
N CYS A 15 0.37 30.68 -36.99
CA CYS A 15 0.81 30.47 -35.63
C CYS A 15 0.95 28.93 -35.43
N ALA A 16 2.17 28.43 -35.58
CA ALA A 16 2.52 27.12 -35.17
C ALA A 16 2.40 27.05 -33.62
N ALA A 17 1.24 26.64 -33.14
CA ALA A 17 1.06 26.27 -31.74
C ALA A 17 1.88 25.02 -31.50
N CYS A 18 3.11 25.17 -31.03
CA CYS A 18 3.80 24.09 -30.32
C CYS A 18 2.99 23.79 -29.07
N PHE A 19 2.19 22.75 -29.16
CA PHE A 19 1.73 22.03 -27.97
C PHE A 19 2.98 21.37 -27.34
N LEU A 20 3.58 22.08 -26.41
CA LEU A 20 4.43 21.46 -25.43
C LEU A 20 3.49 20.65 -24.58
N LEU A 21 3.31 19.38 -24.94
CA LEU A 21 2.90 18.34 -23.99
C LEU A 21 4.00 18.35 -22.93
N SER A 22 3.76 19.07 -21.85
CA SER A 22 4.50 18.89 -20.62
C SER A 22 4.14 17.48 -20.16
N ASP A 23 4.99 16.52 -20.51
CA ASP A 23 5.04 15.25 -19.82
C ASP A 23 5.31 15.58 -18.35
N CYS A 24 4.25 15.60 -17.55
CA CYS A 24 4.34 15.36 -16.12
C CYS A 24 4.60 13.87 -15.90
N ALA A 25 5.68 13.36 -16.49
CA ALA A 25 6.37 12.24 -15.93
C ALA A 25 7.09 12.81 -14.70
N GLY A 26 6.53 12.62 -13.52
CA GLY A 26 7.29 12.66 -12.31
C GLY A 26 8.53 11.77 -12.51
N PRO A 27 9.65 12.00 -11.79
CA PRO A 27 10.81 11.17 -11.95
C PRO A 27 10.34 9.73 -11.84
N ALA A 28 10.45 8.99 -12.93
CA ALA A 28 10.32 7.55 -12.87
C ALA A 28 11.37 7.16 -11.83
N ALA A 29 10.93 6.77 -10.66
CA ALA A 29 11.80 6.10 -9.73
C ALA A 29 12.44 5.02 -10.58
N GLU A 30 13.76 5.07 -10.75
CA GLU A 30 14.51 3.96 -11.32
C GLU A 30 14.14 2.79 -10.42
N GLN A 31 13.17 2.02 -10.87
CA GLN A 31 12.89 0.74 -10.26
C GLN A 31 14.20 0.01 -10.35
N SER A 32 14.91 -0.03 -9.22
CA SER A 32 16.01 -0.95 -9.04
C SER A 32 15.45 -2.32 -9.44
N SER A 33 15.85 -2.78 -10.61
CA SER A 33 15.39 -4.04 -11.20
C SER A 33 16.02 -5.24 -10.50
N VAL A 34 16.34 -5.11 -9.25
CA VAL A 34 16.70 -6.23 -8.39
C VAL A 34 15.39 -6.71 -7.77
N GLN A 35 14.56 -7.39 -8.59
CA GLN A 35 13.63 -8.33 -8.02
C GLN A 35 14.48 -9.37 -7.28
N PRO A 36 14.26 -9.54 -5.96
CA PRO A 36 14.82 -10.71 -5.30
C PRO A 36 14.29 -11.94 -6.03
N PRO A 37 15.12 -12.96 -6.26
CA PRO A 37 14.65 -14.19 -6.87
C PRO A 37 13.51 -14.72 -6.00
N TYR A 38 12.36 -14.91 -6.60
CA TYR A 38 11.07 -15.27 -5.99
C TYR A 38 11.11 -16.57 -5.16
N ASP A 39 12.14 -17.38 -5.32
CA ASP A 39 12.15 -18.79 -4.87
C ASP A 39 13.04 -19.11 -3.69
N GLY A 40 13.56 -18.20 -2.95
CA GLY A 40 14.49 -18.58 -1.88
C GLY A 40 14.26 -17.87 -0.55
N GLN A 41 13.63 -16.74 -0.54
CA GLN A 41 13.68 -15.86 0.63
C GLN A 41 12.63 -16.16 1.70
N THR A 42 11.46 -16.66 1.31
CA THR A 42 10.46 -17.11 2.28
C THR A 42 10.82 -18.45 2.93
N GLN A 43 11.69 -19.25 2.31
CA GLN A 43 12.18 -20.51 2.89
C GLN A 43 13.07 -20.30 4.12
N ASP A 44 13.63 -19.09 4.27
CA ASP A 44 14.43 -18.72 5.44
C ASP A 44 13.61 -18.08 6.55
N ALA A 45 12.31 -17.88 6.37
CA ALA A 45 11.45 -17.31 7.38
C ALA A 45 11.25 -18.27 8.55
N ASP A 46 11.33 -17.76 9.78
CA ASP A 46 10.98 -18.54 10.98
C ASP A 46 9.46 -18.69 11.12
N VAL A 47 8.73 -17.65 10.67
CA VAL A 47 7.26 -17.62 10.61
C VAL A 47 6.86 -16.99 9.28
N PHE A 48 5.91 -17.63 8.61
CA PHE A 48 5.34 -17.10 7.37
C PHE A 48 3.85 -17.49 7.27
N ILE A 49 3.00 -16.50 7.10
CA ILE A 49 1.56 -16.68 6.88
C ILE A 49 1.33 -16.62 5.38
N ASP A 50 0.99 -17.75 4.79
CA ASP A 50 0.74 -17.88 3.37
C ASP A 50 -0.65 -17.35 3.05
N MET A 51 -0.72 -16.23 2.33
CA MET A 51 -1.96 -15.57 1.95
C MET A 51 -1.85 -14.95 0.55
N PRO A 52 -2.99 -14.75 -0.15
CA PRO A 52 -2.97 -14.14 -1.48
C PRO A 52 -2.21 -12.82 -1.50
N ASN A 53 -1.31 -12.64 -2.46
CA ASN A 53 -0.63 -11.38 -2.70
C ASN A 53 -1.23 -10.72 -3.94
N LEU A 54 -2.10 -9.74 -3.73
CA LEU A 54 -2.82 -9.03 -4.78
C LEU A 54 -2.17 -7.68 -5.07
N ARG A 55 -2.22 -7.29 -6.35
CA ARG A 55 -1.68 -6.00 -6.76
C ARG A 55 -2.75 -4.93 -6.80
N GLN A 56 -2.45 -3.76 -6.22
CA GLN A 56 -3.29 -2.58 -6.33
C GLN A 56 -3.34 -2.04 -7.76
N TYR A 57 -4.41 -1.36 -8.10
CA TYR A 57 -4.47 -0.48 -9.26
C TYR A 57 -4.52 0.99 -8.78
N GLY A 58 -3.87 1.89 -9.53
CA GLY A 58 -3.77 3.29 -9.10
C GLY A 58 -2.91 3.50 -7.85
N GLY A 59 -2.73 4.74 -7.45
CA GLY A 59 -1.84 5.15 -6.37
C GLY A 59 -2.46 5.14 -4.98
N TYR A 60 -3.76 4.92 -4.85
CA TYR A 60 -4.51 5.16 -3.60
C TYR A 60 -5.24 3.92 -3.05
N THR A 61 -5.22 2.79 -3.76
CA THR A 61 -6.00 1.59 -3.40
C THR A 61 -5.24 0.56 -2.58
N CYS A 62 -4.09 0.93 -2.00
CA CYS A 62 -3.25 0.02 -1.22
C CYS A 62 -4.02 -0.58 -0.02
N GLY A 63 -4.70 0.23 0.77
CA GLY A 63 -5.48 -0.24 1.92
C GLY A 63 -6.64 -1.15 1.53
N THR A 64 -7.40 -0.76 0.51
CA THR A 64 -8.48 -1.58 -0.06
C THR A 64 -7.96 -2.94 -0.54
N THR A 65 -6.81 -2.95 -1.22
CA THR A 65 -6.19 -4.20 -1.70
C THR A 65 -5.71 -5.06 -0.54
N CYS A 66 -5.17 -4.45 0.53
CA CYS A 66 -4.83 -5.19 1.75
C CYS A 66 -6.06 -5.84 2.38
N VAL A 67 -7.17 -5.11 2.49
CA VAL A 67 -8.44 -5.68 2.99
C VAL A 67 -8.90 -6.84 2.12
N GLN A 68 -8.86 -6.68 0.80
CA GLN A 68 -9.21 -7.75 -0.13
C GLN A 68 -8.31 -8.99 0.04
N MET A 69 -6.99 -8.82 0.23
CA MET A 69 -6.08 -9.93 0.51
C MET A 69 -6.48 -10.69 1.78
N VAL A 70 -6.82 -9.96 2.86
CA VAL A 70 -7.26 -10.58 4.13
C VAL A 70 -8.58 -11.32 3.95
N MET A 71 -9.58 -10.73 3.30
CA MET A 71 -10.88 -11.38 3.09
C MET A 71 -10.75 -12.65 2.26
N ASN A 72 -9.90 -12.64 1.22
CA ASN A 72 -9.61 -13.83 0.43
C ASN A 72 -8.85 -14.90 1.21
N TRP A 73 -8.00 -14.50 2.15
CA TRP A 73 -7.29 -15.42 3.03
C TRP A 73 -8.24 -16.08 4.05
N LEU A 74 -9.20 -15.31 4.56
CA LEU A 74 -10.20 -15.82 5.52
C LEU A 74 -11.19 -16.77 4.85
N ASP A 75 -11.77 -16.36 3.74
CA ASP A 75 -12.73 -17.19 2.98
C ASP A 75 -12.66 -16.87 1.47
N PRO A 76 -11.90 -17.64 0.70
CA PRO A 76 -11.74 -17.39 -0.74
C PRO A 76 -13.03 -17.64 -1.55
N TYR A 77 -14.04 -18.30 -0.99
CA TYR A 77 -15.31 -18.57 -1.66
C TYR A 77 -16.34 -17.47 -1.45
N GLN A 78 -16.23 -16.72 -0.35
CA GLN A 78 -17.16 -15.65 -0.01
C GLN A 78 -16.59 -14.25 -0.30
N ALA A 79 -15.28 -14.14 -0.46
CA ALA A 79 -14.64 -12.88 -0.73
C ALA A 79 -15.10 -12.28 -2.08
N ASP A 80 -15.44 -11.00 -2.08
CA ASP A 80 -15.71 -10.28 -3.32
C ASP A 80 -14.37 -10.02 -4.05
N TRP A 81 -14.33 -10.34 -5.33
CA TRP A 81 -13.18 -10.06 -6.19
C TRP A 81 -13.27 -8.68 -6.86
N ASN A 82 -14.38 -7.98 -6.67
CA ASN A 82 -14.55 -6.63 -7.18
C ASN A 82 -13.95 -5.60 -6.21
N LEU A 83 -12.76 -5.12 -6.50
CA LEU A 83 -12.06 -4.14 -5.67
C LEU A 83 -12.87 -2.84 -5.49
N THR A 84 -13.67 -2.43 -6.49
CA THR A 84 -14.51 -1.22 -6.40
C THR A 84 -15.57 -1.34 -5.31
N ALA A 85 -16.09 -2.53 -5.03
CA ALA A 85 -17.04 -2.71 -3.93
C ALA A 85 -16.37 -2.42 -2.58
N TYR A 86 -15.15 -2.91 -2.39
CA TYR A 86 -14.37 -2.59 -1.19
C TYR A 86 -14.04 -1.10 -1.08
N GLU A 87 -13.72 -0.43 -2.20
CA GLU A 87 -13.45 1.02 -2.19
C GLU A 87 -14.67 1.81 -1.71
N GLU A 88 -15.87 1.46 -2.21
CA GLU A 88 -17.11 2.11 -1.81
C GLU A 88 -17.40 1.89 -0.32
N GLU A 89 -17.26 0.67 0.18
CA GLU A 89 -17.50 0.34 1.59
C GLU A 89 -16.48 0.98 2.54
N LEU A 90 -15.21 1.02 2.13
CA LEU A 90 -14.12 1.60 2.92
C LEU A 90 -14.03 3.13 2.79
N GLY A 91 -14.78 3.74 1.86
CA GLY A 91 -14.68 5.17 1.58
C GLY A 91 -13.33 5.58 1.00
N THR A 92 -12.63 4.63 0.35
CA THR A 92 -11.33 4.87 -0.28
C THR A 92 -11.46 5.88 -1.42
N ASN A 93 -10.54 6.83 -1.50
CA ASN A 93 -10.51 7.84 -2.54
C ASN A 93 -9.08 8.31 -2.85
N GLU A 94 -8.93 9.05 -3.97
CA GLU A 94 -7.62 9.52 -4.45
C GLU A 94 -6.95 10.55 -3.51
N GLU A 95 -7.72 11.26 -2.70
CA GLU A 95 -7.21 12.32 -1.84
C GLU A 95 -6.64 11.77 -0.52
N ALA A 96 -7.32 10.78 0.06
CA ALA A 96 -7.01 10.28 1.40
C ALA A 96 -6.58 8.80 1.44
N GLY A 97 -6.60 8.10 0.32
CA GLY A 97 -6.41 6.65 0.33
C GLY A 97 -7.52 5.94 1.10
N THR A 98 -7.17 4.96 1.92
CA THR A 98 -8.10 4.19 2.75
C THR A 98 -7.92 4.55 4.22
N PRO A 99 -8.92 5.19 4.87
CA PRO A 99 -8.78 5.61 6.26
C PRO A 99 -8.61 4.41 7.23
N PRO A 100 -7.72 4.50 8.24
CA PRO A 100 -7.49 3.41 9.20
C PRO A 100 -8.76 2.96 9.94
N GLY A 101 -9.59 3.91 10.36
CA GLY A 101 -10.85 3.63 11.04
C GLY A 101 -11.87 2.88 10.19
N SER A 102 -11.89 3.16 8.87
CA SER A 102 -12.76 2.44 7.93
C SER A 102 -12.37 0.97 7.80
N ILE A 103 -11.06 0.67 7.79
CA ILE A 103 -10.58 -0.71 7.74
C ILE A 103 -11.03 -1.48 8.98
N VAL A 104 -10.89 -0.88 10.17
CA VAL A 104 -11.33 -1.50 11.44
C VAL A 104 -12.84 -1.76 11.40
N SER A 105 -13.64 -0.74 11.07
CA SER A 105 -15.10 -0.86 11.00
C SER A 105 -15.54 -1.93 10.00
N PHE A 106 -14.91 -1.95 8.82
CA PHE A 106 -15.18 -2.96 7.79
C PHE A 106 -14.98 -4.39 8.31
N PHE A 107 -13.85 -4.66 8.96
CA PHE A 107 -13.60 -5.99 9.51
C PHE A 107 -14.59 -6.37 10.60
N GLU A 108 -14.92 -5.45 11.52
CA GLU A 108 -15.89 -5.69 12.59
C GLU A 108 -17.30 -5.98 12.03
N GLU A 109 -17.74 -5.21 11.04
CA GLU A 109 -19.04 -5.40 10.35
C GLU A 109 -19.10 -6.74 9.60
N ASN A 110 -17.97 -7.22 9.10
CA ASN A 110 -17.82 -8.53 8.45
C ASN A 110 -17.49 -9.66 9.45
N SER A 111 -17.64 -9.44 10.76
CA SER A 111 -17.40 -10.43 11.83
C SER A 111 -15.95 -10.93 11.89
N VAL A 112 -15.01 -10.14 11.42
CA VAL A 112 -13.57 -10.40 11.56
C VAL A 112 -13.08 -9.73 12.83
N THR A 113 -12.48 -10.51 13.73
CA THR A 113 -11.92 -9.96 14.97
C THR A 113 -10.58 -9.30 14.69
N VAL A 114 -10.48 -8.02 15.06
CA VAL A 114 -9.26 -7.23 14.87
C VAL A 114 -8.84 -6.52 16.14
N THR A 115 -7.56 -6.19 16.26
CA THR A 115 -7.01 -5.35 17.31
C THR A 115 -6.17 -4.23 16.69
N ALA A 116 -6.74 -3.04 16.64
CA ALA A 116 -6.04 -1.85 16.19
C ALA A 116 -5.28 -1.19 17.35
N LYS A 117 -4.00 -0.87 17.14
CA LYS A 117 -3.14 -0.30 18.18
C LYS A 117 -2.04 0.56 17.58
N GLU A 118 -1.80 1.70 18.21
CA GLU A 118 -0.60 2.53 18.00
C GLU A 118 0.54 2.11 18.93
N ASN A 119 1.73 2.63 18.68
CA ASN A 119 2.93 2.38 19.46
C ASN A 119 3.23 0.87 19.63
N ARG A 120 2.97 0.09 18.59
CA ARG A 120 3.38 -1.31 18.57
C ARG A 120 4.89 -1.40 18.50
N THR A 121 5.43 -2.43 19.10
CA THR A 121 6.85 -2.75 18.99
C THR A 121 7.07 -3.90 18.01
N THR A 122 8.26 -4.00 17.45
CA THR A 122 8.64 -5.12 16.56
C THR A 122 8.59 -6.48 17.25
N PRO A 123 8.89 -6.66 18.56
CA PRO A 123 8.60 -7.89 19.28
C PRO A 123 7.11 -8.23 19.40
N GLU A 124 6.23 -7.23 19.59
CA GLU A 124 4.77 -7.46 19.58
C GLU A 124 4.29 -7.88 18.19
N LEU A 125 4.83 -7.25 17.13
CA LEU A 125 4.55 -7.66 15.75
C LEU A 125 4.98 -9.11 15.50
N ALA A 126 6.21 -9.47 15.88
CA ALA A 126 6.68 -10.86 15.76
C ALA A 126 5.83 -11.84 16.58
N SER A 127 5.34 -11.42 17.75
CA SER A 127 4.44 -12.25 18.57
C SER A 127 3.08 -12.49 17.92
N ALA A 128 2.48 -11.48 17.28
CA ALA A 128 1.24 -11.63 16.55
C ALA A 128 1.42 -12.61 15.37
N LEU A 129 2.47 -12.43 14.58
CA LEU A 129 2.78 -13.32 13.46
C LEU A 129 3.03 -14.77 13.91
N TYR A 130 3.72 -14.97 15.05
CA TYR A 130 3.93 -16.29 15.63
C TYR A 130 2.61 -16.99 16.02
N GLN A 131 1.58 -16.22 16.35
CA GLN A 131 0.24 -16.73 16.64
C GLN A 131 -0.60 -16.98 15.37
N GLY A 132 -0.06 -16.71 14.20
CA GLY A 132 -0.77 -16.83 12.93
C GLY A 132 -1.61 -15.58 12.58
N HIS A 133 -1.38 -14.47 13.25
CA HIS A 133 -2.12 -13.22 13.06
C HIS A 133 -1.35 -12.27 12.13
N PRO A 134 -1.76 -12.08 10.89
CA PRO A 134 -1.19 -11.05 10.02
C PRO A 134 -1.56 -9.66 10.53
N VAL A 135 -0.72 -8.67 10.26
CA VAL A 135 -0.92 -7.30 10.75
C VAL A 135 -0.84 -6.33 9.59
N LEU A 136 -1.92 -5.56 9.36
CA LEU A 136 -1.88 -4.44 8.43
C LEU A 136 -1.14 -3.29 9.09
N LEU A 137 -0.19 -2.69 8.37
CA LEU A 137 0.60 -1.55 8.83
C LEU A 137 0.44 -0.40 7.86
N CYS A 138 0.30 0.83 8.39
CA CYS A 138 0.49 2.03 7.59
C CYS A 138 1.93 2.52 7.78
N ILE A 139 2.62 2.73 6.65
CA ILE A 139 4.04 3.04 6.60
C ILE A 139 4.32 4.14 5.57
N GLN A 140 5.50 4.74 5.64
CA GLN A 140 6.05 5.55 4.56
C GLN A 140 6.83 4.63 3.61
N ALA A 141 6.29 4.36 2.42
CA ALA A 141 6.85 3.36 1.52
C ALA A 141 7.96 3.89 0.60
N TRP A 142 7.83 5.13 0.12
CA TRP A 142 8.56 5.62 -1.03
C TRP A 142 9.74 6.54 -0.68
N ALA A 143 9.86 6.97 0.59
CA ALA A 143 10.97 7.80 1.04
C ALA A 143 12.30 7.04 0.86
N ALA A 144 13.24 7.65 0.15
CA ALA A 144 14.60 7.15 0.07
C ALA A 144 15.30 7.32 1.44
N ALA A 145 16.08 6.32 1.85
CA ALA A 145 16.78 6.36 3.13
C ALA A 145 17.75 7.55 3.26
N GLU A 146 18.32 7.99 2.14
CA GLU A 146 19.21 9.16 2.06
C GLU A 146 18.49 10.50 2.26
N ASP A 147 17.20 10.57 1.94
CA ASP A 147 16.39 11.78 2.11
C ASP A 147 15.85 11.90 3.55
N GLY A 148 16.05 10.83 4.33
CA GLY A 148 15.50 10.68 5.67
C GLY A 148 13.99 10.44 5.65
N TYR A 149 13.55 9.53 6.49
CA TYR A 149 12.11 9.37 6.75
C TYR A 149 11.66 10.55 7.59
N ASN A 150 10.52 11.12 7.26
CA ASN A 150 9.95 12.22 8.03
C ASN A 150 9.41 11.70 9.39
N THR A 151 10.32 11.23 10.22
CA THR A 151 10.00 10.58 11.49
C THR A 151 9.78 11.56 12.63
N GLN A 152 10.07 12.86 12.45
CA GLN A 152 10.17 13.76 13.60
C GLN A 152 9.50 15.14 13.45
N ASN A 153 9.07 15.52 12.27
CA ASN A 153 8.40 16.80 12.06
C ASN A 153 7.24 16.61 11.10
N SER A 154 6.13 16.28 11.68
CA SER A 154 4.83 16.18 11.01
C SER A 154 4.26 17.53 10.51
N ASP A 155 5.09 18.58 10.43
CA ASP A 155 4.65 19.87 9.95
C ASP A 155 4.45 19.89 8.42
N ASP A 156 4.87 18.83 7.74
CA ASP A 156 4.67 18.64 6.30
C ASP A 156 3.71 17.47 6.05
N ALA A 157 2.42 17.77 6.16
CA ALA A 157 1.35 16.83 5.88
C ALA A 157 1.43 16.28 4.44
N ASP A 158 1.87 17.09 3.49
CA ASP A 158 1.94 16.69 2.08
C ASP A 158 2.95 15.54 1.88
N THR A 159 4.05 15.53 2.61
CA THR A 159 5.05 14.45 2.55
C THR A 159 4.48 13.14 3.10
N TYR A 160 3.80 13.16 4.25
CA TYR A 160 3.17 11.96 4.81
C TYR A 160 2.08 11.41 3.89
N LEU A 161 1.24 12.27 3.33
CA LEU A 161 0.18 11.88 2.42
C LEU A 161 0.72 11.31 1.11
N ALA A 162 1.83 11.86 0.59
CA ALA A 162 2.45 11.41 -0.64
C ALA A 162 3.15 10.04 -0.51
N GLU A 163 3.60 9.69 0.70
CA GLU A 163 4.39 8.49 0.99
C GLU A 163 3.64 7.43 1.81
N GLY A 164 2.44 7.77 2.28
CA GLY A 164 1.58 6.88 3.04
C GLY A 164 1.21 5.63 2.25
N HIS A 165 1.36 4.46 2.89
CA HIS A 165 1.13 3.18 2.23
C HIS A 165 0.68 2.11 3.21
N TRP A 166 -0.29 1.29 2.77
CA TRP A 166 -0.73 0.10 3.50
C TRP A 166 -0.03 -1.15 2.98
N VAL A 167 0.50 -1.93 3.90
CA VAL A 167 1.07 -3.25 3.64
C VAL A 167 0.57 -4.26 4.68
N ILE A 168 0.67 -5.55 4.39
CA ILE A 168 0.37 -6.61 5.36
C ILE A 168 1.67 -7.28 5.76
N CYS A 169 2.04 -7.22 7.03
CA CYS A 169 3.11 -8.02 7.57
C CYS A 169 2.63 -9.47 7.74
N VAL A 170 3.31 -10.40 7.05
CA VAL A 170 2.91 -11.80 6.96
C VAL A 170 3.95 -12.77 7.52
N GLY A 171 5.11 -12.28 7.92
CA GLY A 171 6.15 -13.18 8.44
C GLY A 171 7.37 -12.46 8.94
N TYR A 172 8.27 -13.22 9.53
CA TYR A 172 9.56 -12.72 9.96
C TYR A 172 10.64 -13.80 9.94
N GLN A 173 11.89 -13.34 9.89
CA GLN A 173 13.07 -14.11 10.22
C GLN A 173 13.82 -13.41 11.35
N LYS A 174 14.14 -14.13 12.43
CA LYS A 174 14.97 -13.62 13.51
C LYS A 174 16.46 -13.72 13.13
N LYS A 175 17.16 -12.62 13.24
CA LYS A 175 18.61 -12.51 13.01
C LYS A 175 19.33 -12.19 14.33
N GLU A 176 20.67 -12.21 14.30
CA GLU A 176 21.48 -11.83 15.48
C GLU A 176 21.23 -10.38 15.92
N LEU A 177 20.93 -9.48 14.97
CA LEU A 177 20.73 -8.04 15.19
C LEU A 177 19.28 -7.59 15.01
N GLY A 178 18.30 -8.44 15.32
CA GLY A 178 16.88 -8.09 15.24
C GLY A 178 16.08 -8.97 14.29
N TYR A 179 15.10 -8.38 13.62
CA TYR A 179 14.20 -9.09 12.72
C TYR A 179 14.38 -8.63 11.27
N VAL A 180 14.06 -9.50 10.33
CA VAL A 180 13.66 -9.16 8.97
C VAL A 180 12.20 -9.54 8.84
N PHE A 181 11.34 -8.59 8.48
CA PHE A 181 9.91 -8.80 8.30
C PHE A 181 9.56 -8.97 6.83
N TYR A 182 8.58 -9.81 6.55
CA TYR A 182 8.05 -10.09 5.22
C TYR A 182 6.67 -9.49 5.07
N PHE A 183 6.40 -8.95 3.88
CA PHE A 183 5.17 -8.22 3.61
C PHE A 183 4.53 -8.67 2.32
N ASN A 184 3.21 -8.76 2.32
CA ASN A 184 2.41 -8.59 1.14
C ASN A 184 2.27 -7.09 0.90
N ASP A 185 2.89 -6.60 -0.15
CA ASP A 185 2.83 -5.20 -0.55
C ASP A 185 2.02 -5.09 -1.84
N PRO A 186 0.86 -4.41 -1.82
CA PRO A 186 0.01 -4.30 -3.00
C PRO A 186 0.65 -3.51 -4.16
N ALA A 187 1.70 -2.75 -3.91
CA ALA A 187 2.44 -2.05 -4.95
C ALA A 187 3.50 -2.91 -5.64
N CYS A 188 3.88 -4.04 -5.03
CA CYS A 188 4.94 -4.92 -5.53
C CYS A 188 4.40 -6.20 -6.17
N VAL A 189 5.24 -6.84 -6.99
CA VAL A 189 5.00 -8.21 -7.48
C VAL A 189 5.83 -9.15 -6.62
N GLY A 190 5.17 -9.99 -5.84
CA GLY A 190 5.79 -10.88 -4.88
C GLY A 190 5.90 -10.28 -3.47
N TYR A 191 6.57 -11.00 -2.59
CA TYR A 191 6.76 -10.55 -1.21
C TYR A 191 7.88 -9.52 -1.11
N CYS A 192 7.66 -8.50 -0.29
CA CYS A 192 8.69 -7.54 0.08
C CYS A 192 9.28 -7.89 1.45
N MET A 193 10.44 -7.37 1.75
CA MET A 193 11.04 -7.53 3.08
C MET A 193 11.74 -6.25 3.52
N MET A 194 11.73 -6.01 4.82
CA MET A 194 12.46 -4.92 5.46
C MET A 194 13.23 -5.41 6.68
N SER A 195 14.37 -4.80 6.96
CA SER A 195 15.01 -4.94 8.26
C SER A 195 14.15 -4.32 9.36
N GLU A 196 14.33 -4.76 10.60
CA GLU A 196 13.68 -4.13 11.76
C GLU A 196 13.97 -2.64 11.86
N GLN A 197 15.18 -2.23 11.53
CA GLN A 197 15.58 -0.83 11.54
C GLN A 197 14.81 -0.02 10.48
N ASP A 198 14.73 -0.53 9.24
CA ASP A 198 13.98 0.14 8.17
C ASP A 198 12.49 0.22 8.51
N LEU A 199 11.92 -0.86 9.04
CA LEU A 199 10.53 -0.85 9.46
C LEU A 199 10.28 0.21 10.54
N ASN A 200 11.08 0.24 11.61
CA ASN A 200 10.92 1.24 12.66
C ASN A 200 11.05 2.68 12.14
N ASN A 201 11.89 2.91 11.14
CA ASN A 201 12.04 4.24 10.54
C ASN A 201 10.84 4.63 9.68
N ARG A 202 10.12 3.66 9.08
CA ARG A 202 9.01 3.88 8.15
C ARG A 202 7.64 3.73 8.79
N TRP A 203 7.53 3.14 9.96
CA TRP A 203 6.26 2.78 10.58
C TRP A 203 5.58 3.96 11.25
N ILE A 204 5.30 4.95 10.45
CA ILE A 204 4.58 6.16 10.82
C ILE A 204 3.82 6.68 9.60
N ASP A 205 2.65 7.23 9.80
CA ASP A 205 1.85 7.84 8.75
C ASP A 205 0.94 8.93 9.33
N MET A 206 0.26 9.70 8.48
CA MET A 206 -0.67 10.72 8.88
C MET A 206 -1.85 10.79 7.92
N ASP A 207 -3.05 10.98 8.45
CA ASP A 207 -4.22 11.19 7.62
C ASP A 207 -4.40 12.66 7.18
N THR A 208 -5.39 12.90 6.32
CA THR A 208 -5.72 14.24 5.81
C THR A 208 -6.22 15.21 6.89
N GLU A 209 -6.58 14.71 8.06
CA GLU A 209 -7.01 15.52 9.21
C GLU A 209 -5.84 15.90 10.13
N GLY A 210 -4.65 15.36 9.85
CA GLY A 210 -3.44 15.58 10.62
C GLY A 210 -3.27 14.65 11.83
N ASN A 211 -4.06 13.56 11.92
CA ASN A 211 -3.85 12.54 12.93
C ASN A 211 -2.64 11.69 12.58
N VAL A 212 -1.68 11.60 13.48
CA VAL A 212 -0.45 10.82 13.29
C VAL A 212 -0.66 9.39 13.81
N TYR A 213 -0.30 8.42 12.99
CA TYR A 213 -0.36 6.98 13.26
C TYR A 213 1.07 6.44 13.47
N ASP A 214 1.58 6.58 14.70
CA ASP A 214 2.91 6.11 15.05
C ASP A 214 2.90 4.64 15.43
N HIS A 215 3.64 3.81 14.67
CA HIS A 215 3.69 2.35 14.84
C HIS A 215 2.28 1.73 14.93
N TYR A 216 1.39 2.22 14.07
CA TYR A 216 0.00 1.75 14.03
C TYR A 216 -0.12 0.45 13.26
N GLY A 217 -0.84 -0.51 13.83
CA GLY A 217 -1.14 -1.78 13.16
C GLY A 217 -2.49 -2.33 13.53
N ILE A 218 -3.15 -2.96 12.55
CA ILE A 218 -4.41 -3.67 12.68
C ILE A 218 -4.10 -5.17 12.60
N GLU A 219 -4.09 -5.84 13.74
CA GLU A 219 -3.88 -7.28 13.88
C GLU A 219 -5.16 -8.03 13.59
N ILE A 220 -5.11 -9.00 12.70
CA ILE A 220 -6.23 -9.86 12.34
C ILE A 220 -6.17 -11.12 13.22
N THR A 221 -7.09 -11.21 14.19
CA THR A 221 -7.16 -12.34 15.14
C THR A 221 -8.20 -13.35 14.64
N ALA A 222 -7.88 -14.03 13.56
CA ALA A 222 -8.74 -15.04 12.95
C ALA A 222 -7.88 -16.08 12.25
N ASP A 223 -8.39 -17.29 12.16
CA ASP A 223 -7.75 -18.37 11.41
C ASP A 223 -8.11 -18.22 9.93
N GLY A 224 -7.10 -18.03 9.10
CA GLY A 224 -7.26 -18.00 7.65
C GLY A 224 -7.15 -19.38 7.04
N THR A 225 -7.54 -19.46 5.78
CA THR A 225 -7.33 -20.66 4.96
C THR A 225 -5.89 -20.69 4.45
N SER A 226 -5.31 -21.88 4.37
CA SER A 226 -4.01 -22.03 3.71
C SER A 226 -4.14 -21.69 2.25
N TYR A 227 -3.43 -20.66 1.80
CA TYR A 227 -3.29 -20.36 0.38
C TYR A 227 -2.17 -21.23 -0.20
N ASN A 228 -2.49 -22.00 -1.22
CA ASN A 228 -1.51 -22.78 -1.96
C ASN A 228 -1.54 -22.38 -3.43
N PRO A 229 -0.59 -21.55 -3.90
CA PRO A 229 -0.57 -21.11 -5.29
C PRO A 229 -0.35 -22.26 -6.28
N ASP A 230 0.22 -23.37 -5.84
CA ASP A 230 0.44 -24.58 -6.65
C ASP A 230 -0.72 -25.59 -6.51
N GLY A 231 -1.71 -25.25 -5.69
CA GLY A 231 -2.88 -26.10 -5.46
C GLY A 231 -3.76 -26.20 -6.70
N VAL A 232 -4.22 -27.43 -6.98
CA VAL A 232 -5.21 -27.69 -8.01
C VAL A 232 -6.54 -27.94 -7.34
N PHE A 233 -7.51 -27.08 -7.63
CA PHE A 233 -8.87 -27.18 -7.10
C PHE A 233 -9.82 -27.65 -8.18
N TYR A 234 -10.82 -28.45 -7.82
CA TYR A 234 -11.93 -28.73 -8.70
C TYR A 234 -12.85 -27.52 -8.78
N LEU A 235 -13.17 -27.11 -9.99
CA LEU A 235 -14.28 -26.19 -10.26
C LEU A 235 -15.56 -27.03 -10.30
N GLU A 236 -16.47 -26.78 -9.36
CA GLU A 236 -17.81 -27.36 -9.33
C GLU A 236 -18.78 -26.55 -10.20
#